data_c4af214bb5ee512cb3ee95111a295cea
#
_entry.id   c4af214bb5ee512cb3ee95111a295cea
#
_cell.length_a   1.000
_cell.length_b   1.000
_cell.length_c   1.000
_cell.angle_alpha   90.00
_cell.angle_beta   90.00
_cell.angle_gamma   90.00
#
_symmetry.space_group_name_H-M   'P 1'
#
loop_
_entity.id
_entity.type
_entity.pdbx_description
1 polymer ?
#
loop_
_entity_poly.entity_id
_entity_poly.type
_entity_poly.pdbx_seq_one_letter_code
_entity_poly.pdbx_strand_id
1 'polypeptide(L)'
;MMNETNKTIVKKLDKFKAHFNGDVFTDEKMRILYSTDASLYRKLPLAVVYPKNNQDLKNIVLFCINNKTSIIPRTAGTSLGGQCVGEGIVVDVARYMNKILEINPEEKYAIVQPGVVRDELNLALKSYQLHFGPNTSTSNRAMIGGMVGNNSSGSFSIKYGTTRENVLAVKGYLSDASEVEFKELSTQEFRAKSH
;
A
#
# COMPACT_ATOMS: atom_id res chain seq x y z
N MET A 1 19.93 17.01 11.31
CA MET A 1 20.91 16.65 10.24
C MET A 1 20.86 15.14 10.01
N MET A 2 20.94 14.67 8.75
CA MET A 2 21.06 13.23 8.47
C MET A 2 22.42 12.71 8.97
N ASN A 3 22.42 11.51 9.58
CA ASN A 3 23.65 10.81 9.93
C ASN A 3 24.38 10.30 8.67
N GLU A 4 25.66 9.90 8.79
CA GLU A 4 26.48 9.45 7.66
C GLU A 4 25.90 8.21 6.94
N THR A 5 25.30 7.28 7.69
CA THR A 5 24.63 6.09 7.12
C THR A 5 23.49 6.51 6.20
N ASN A 6 22.63 7.42 6.64
CA ASN A 6 21.51 7.91 5.85
C ASN A 6 21.96 8.68 4.60
N LYS A 7 23.02 9.48 4.69
CA LYS A 7 23.62 10.14 3.53
C LYS A 7 24.13 9.13 2.49
N THR A 8 24.73 8.04 2.96
CA THR A 8 25.21 6.96 2.08
C THR A 8 24.03 6.26 1.38
N ILE A 9 22.93 5.99 2.08
CA ILE A 9 21.73 5.37 1.48
C ILE A 9 21.12 6.30 0.44
N VAL A 10 21.04 7.61 0.71
CA VAL A 10 20.52 8.60 -0.25
C VAL A 10 21.36 8.61 -1.54
N LYS A 11 22.68 8.62 -1.44
CA LYS A 11 23.57 8.51 -2.63
C LYS A 11 23.35 7.23 -3.43
N LYS A 12 23.04 6.11 -2.75
CA LYS A 12 22.69 4.85 -3.42
C LYS A 12 21.33 4.90 -4.08
N LEU A 13 20.35 5.61 -3.48
CA LEU A 13 19.03 5.84 -4.08
C LEU A 13 19.13 6.68 -5.37
N ASP A 14 20.01 7.66 -5.43
CA ASP A 14 20.24 8.45 -6.63
C ASP A 14 20.77 7.57 -7.79
N LYS A 15 21.60 6.58 -7.49
CA LYS A 15 22.04 5.58 -8.48
C LYS A 15 20.93 4.60 -8.84
N PHE A 16 20.15 4.15 -7.85
CA PHE A 16 19.01 3.26 -8.04
C PHE A 16 17.95 3.87 -8.97
N LYS A 17 17.73 5.17 -8.88
CA LYS A 17 16.78 5.92 -9.73
C LYS A 17 17.02 5.70 -11.23
N ALA A 18 18.26 5.50 -11.67
CA ALA A 18 18.58 5.28 -13.08
C ALA A 18 18.01 3.95 -13.64
N HIS A 19 17.68 2.99 -12.76
CA HIS A 19 17.17 1.65 -13.12
C HIS A 19 15.78 1.38 -12.58
N PHE A 20 15.10 2.43 -12.10
CA PHE A 20 13.76 2.35 -11.52
C PHE A 20 12.77 3.07 -12.44
N ASN A 21 11.67 2.39 -12.82
CA ASN A 21 10.68 2.97 -13.75
C ASN A 21 9.81 4.04 -13.08
N GLY A 22 9.62 3.94 -11.76
CA GLY A 22 8.88 4.89 -10.96
C GLY A 22 9.66 6.18 -10.66
N ASP A 23 9.17 6.95 -9.71
CA ASP A 23 9.83 8.18 -9.28
C ASP A 23 10.52 7.98 -7.93
N VAL A 24 11.68 8.59 -7.76
CA VAL A 24 12.45 8.60 -6.51
C VAL A 24 12.78 10.04 -6.13
N PHE A 25 12.42 10.44 -4.93
CA PHE A 25 12.63 11.77 -4.37
C PHE A 25 13.44 11.69 -3.08
N THR A 26 14.59 12.36 -3.09
CA THR A 26 15.49 12.48 -1.94
C THR A 26 15.56 13.91 -1.42
N ASP A 27 14.93 14.85 -2.13
CA ASP A 27 14.90 16.26 -1.78
C ASP A 27 14.08 16.55 -0.50
N GLU A 28 14.43 17.66 0.16
CA GLU A 28 13.84 18.02 1.45
C GLU A 28 12.34 18.33 1.35
N LYS A 29 11.88 18.93 0.25
CA LYS A 29 10.46 19.31 0.07
C LYS A 29 9.57 18.09 0.09
N MET A 30 9.91 17.08 -0.72
CA MET A 30 9.14 15.83 -0.76
C MET A 30 9.19 15.09 0.58
N ARG A 31 10.33 15.05 1.24
CA ARG A 31 10.47 14.42 2.56
C ARG A 31 9.62 15.13 3.62
N ILE A 32 9.52 16.46 3.58
CA ILE A 32 8.66 17.24 4.48
C ILE A 32 7.19 16.96 4.21
N LEU A 33 6.75 16.91 2.94
CA LEU A 33 5.38 16.60 2.55
C LEU A 33 4.93 15.23 3.08
N TYR A 34 5.85 14.26 3.09
CA TYR A 34 5.57 12.89 3.54
C TYR A 34 5.96 12.62 5.00
N SER A 35 6.32 13.65 5.75
CA SER A 35 6.69 13.52 7.16
C SER A 35 5.50 13.35 8.11
N THR A 36 4.28 13.57 7.62
CA THR A 36 3.03 13.51 8.39
C THR A 36 2.00 12.63 7.69
N ASP A 37 1.00 12.19 8.42
CA ASP A 37 -0.27 11.66 7.95
C ASP A 37 -1.42 12.41 8.61
N ALA A 38 -2.61 11.83 8.76
CA ALA A 38 -3.72 12.45 9.48
C ALA A 38 -3.59 12.38 11.01
N SER A 39 -2.51 11.82 11.53
CA SER A 39 -2.21 11.74 12.97
C SER A 39 -1.48 12.97 13.49
N LEU A 40 -1.19 12.97 14.80
CA LEU A 40 -0.38 13.99 15.46
C LEU A 40 1.14 13.75 15.30
N TYR A 41 1.54 12.63 14.72
CA TYR A 41 2.94 12.23 14.62
C TYR A 41 3.61 12.87 13.40
N ARG A 42 4.91 13.14 13.57
CA ARG A 42 5.76 13.63 12.49
C ARG A 42 7.14 13.01 12.58
N LYS A 43 7.57 12.40 11.45
CA LYS A 43 8.93 11.88 11.26
C LYS A 43 9.37 12.15 9.83
N LEU A 44 10.57 12.68 9.66
CA LEU A 44 11.10 12.98 8.36
C LEU A 44 11.62 11.68 7.71
N PRO A 45 10.99 11.20 6.61
CA PRO A 45 11.45 9.99 5.94
C PRO A 45 12.80 10.19 5.26
N LEU A 46 13.49 9.10 4.96
CA LEU A 46 14.75 9.12 4.23
C LEU A 46 14.55 9.54 2.77
N ALA A 47 13.52 9.02 2.14
CA ALA A 47 13.14 9.31 0.76
C ALA A 47 11.66 8.97 0.54
N VAL A 48 11.13 9.39 -0.61
CA VAL A 48 9.79 9.05 -1.10
C VAL A 48 9.91 8.40 -2.47
N VAL A 49 9.24 7.28 -2.68
CA VAL A 49 9.29 6.50 -3.92
C VAL A 49 7.88 6.22 -4.42
N TYR A 50 7.63 6.42 -5.72
CA TYR A 50 6.38 6.09 -6.39
C TYR A 50 6.61 4.93 -7.39
N PRO A 51 6.36 3.68 -7.01
CA PRO A 51 6.45 2.55 -7.92
C PRO A 51 5.33 2.61 -8.97
N LYS A 52 5.63 2.23 -10.21
CA LYS A 52 4.65 2.15 -11.31
C LYS A 52 4.07 0.76 -11.50
N ASN A 53 4.76 -0.26 -11.04
CA ASN A 53 4.38 -1.65 -11.27
C ASN A 53 4.94 -2.57 -10.17
N ASN A 54 4.59 -3.85 -10.23
CA ASN A 54 5.03 -4.86 -9.27
C ASN A 54 6.55 -5.06 -9.27
N GLN A 55 7.21 -4.94 -10.44
CA GLN A 55 8.67 -5.07 -10.50
C GLN A 55 9.36 -3.92 -9.75
N ASP A 56 8.83 -2.70 -9.85
CA ASP A 56 9.32 -1.56 -9.07
C ASP A 56 9.15 -1.80 -7.56
N LEU A 57 8.00 -2.36 -7.14
CA LEU A 57 7.79 -2.74 -5.73
C LEU A 57 8.83 -3.75 -5.27
N LYS A 58 9.06 -4.81 -6.05
CA LYS A 58 10.09 -5.81 -5.73
C LYS A 58 11.48 -5.19 -5.64
N ASN A 59 11.82 -4.33 -6.59
CA ASN A 59 13.12 -3.68 -6.64
C ASN A 59 13.38 -2.79 -5.42
N ILE A 60 12.37 -2.04 -4.95
CA ILE A 60 12.53 -1.20 -3.76
C ILE A 60 12.62 -2.03 -2.48
N VAL A 61 11.91 -3.16 -2.38
CA VAL A 61 12.05 -4.10 -1.25
C VAL A 61 13.49 -4.63 -1.22
N LEU A 62 14.01 -5.12 -2.34
CA LEU A 62 15.40 -5.60 -2.46
C LEU A 62 16.42 -4.51 -2.12
N PHE A 63 16.18 -3.27 -2.59
CA PHE A 63 17.03 -2.14 -2.23
C PHE A 63 17.07 -1.93 -0.70
N CYS A 64 15.93 -1.99 -0.03
CA CYS A 64 15.83 -1.79 1.41
C CYS A 64 16.52 -2.91 2.20
N ILE A 65 16.38 -4.18 1.78
CA ILE A 65 17.09 -5.32 2.35
C ILE A 65 18.60 -5.10 2.26
N ASN A 66 19.11 -4.81 1.07
CA ASN A 66 20.54 -4.66 0.80
C ASN A 66 21.19 -3.46 1.51
N ASN A 67 20.38 -2.48 1.89
CA ASN A 67 20.84 -1.27 2.56
C ASN A 67 20.40 -1.18 4.03
N LYS A 68 19.78 -2.23 4.58
CA LYS A 68 19.30 -2.31 5.96
C LYS A 68 18.47 -1.10 6.38
N THR A 69 17.55 -0.68 5.50
CA THR A 69 16.61 0.41 5.76
C THR A 69 15.17 -0.09 5.74
N SER A 70 14.27 0.62 6.40
CA SER A 70 12.86 0.25 6.48
C SER A 70 12.03 0.82 5.34
N ILE A 71 10.94 0.11 5.01
CA ILE A 71 9.88 0.57 4.11
C ILE A 71 8.70 1.09 4.94
N ILE A 72 8.09 2.17 4.48
CA ILE A 72 6.84 2.72 5.01
C ILE A 72 5.84 2.70 3.86
N PRO A 73 4.99 1.65 3.75
CA PRO A 73 3.95 1.60 2.72
C PRO A 73 2.94 2.73 2.95
N ARG A 74 2.54 3.39 1.88
CA ARG A 74 1.59 4.50 1.95
C ARG A 74 0.62 4.50 0.78
N THR A 75 -0.62 4.80 1.08
CA THR A 75 -1.66 5.22 0.15
C THR A 75 -2.10 6.65 0.52
N ALA A 76 -3.37 6.88 0.82
CA ALA A 76 -3.88 8.22 1.12
C ALA A 76 -3.34 8.86 2.42
N GLY A 77 -2.75 8.09 3.33
CA GLY A 77 -2.25 8.61 4.60
C GLY A 77 -3.33 9.14 5.54
N THR A 78 -4.53 8.57 5.49
CA THR A 78 -5.69 8.97 6.32
C THR A 78 -5.69 8.34 7.72
N SER A 79 -4.66 7.59 8.07
CA SER A 79 -4.50 6.95 9.37
C SER A 79 -4.38 7.98 10.50
N LEU A 80 -5.07 7.71 11.62
CA LEU A 80 -4.99 8.52 12.84
C LEU A 80 -3.95 8.00 13.85
N GLY A 81 -3.37 6.83 13.60
CA GLY A 81 -2.40 6.17 14.47
C GLY A 81 -0.93 6.31 14.05
N GLY A 82 -0.63 7.09 13.00
CA GLY A 82 0.75 7.30 12.54
C GLY A 82 1.34 6.13 11.74
N GLN A 83 0.52 5.24 11.18
CA GLN A 83 1.00 4.05 10.45
C GLN A 83 1.82 4.39 9.21
N CYS A 84 1.67 5.60 8.64
CA CYS A 84 2.40 6.07 7.46
C CYS A 84 3.56 7.02 7.80
N VAL A 85 3.93 7.13 9.09
CA VAL A 85 4.97 8.06 9.57
C VAL A 85 6.19 7.29 10.06
N GLY A 86 7.37 7.63 9.55
CA GLY A 86 8.61 6.96 9.93
C GLY A 86 9.85 7.55 9.26
N GLU A 87 11.02 7.05 9.64
CA GLU A 87 12.33 7.53 9.15
C GLU A 87 12.87 6.72 7.96
N GLY A 88 12.15 5.68 7.51
CA GLY A 88 12.53 4.85 6.38
C GLY A 88 12.21 5.46 5.02
N ILE A 89 12.11 4.62 3.99
CA ILE A 89 11.69 5.01 2.66
C ILE A 89 10.18 4.88 2.56
N VAL A 90 9.48 5.99 2.32
CA VAL A 90 8.05 5.96 2.04
C VAL A 90 7.82 5.45 0.62
N VAL A 91 7.04 4.37 0.51
CA VAL A 91 6.63 3.79 -0.78
C VAL A 91 5.16 4.10 -0.99
N ASP A 92 4.88 5.15 -1.75
CA ASP A 92 3.52 5.58 -2.06
C ASP A 92 3.05 4.92 -3.36
N VAL A 93 2.08 4.04 -3.24
CA VAL A 93 1.49 3.30 -4.36
C VAL A 93 0.26 4.00 -4.97
N ALA A 94 -0.21 5.10 -4.37
CA ALA A 94 -1.44 5.77 -4.79
C ALA A 94 -1.35 6.38 -6.19
N ARG A 95 -0.17 6.91 -6.55
CA ARG A 95 -0.01 7.70 -7.77
C ARG A 95 -0.15 6.91 -9.06
N TYR A 96 0.39 5.69 -9.11
CA TYR A 96 0.47 4.90 -10.34
C TYR A 96 -0.24 3.55 -10.25
N MET A 97 -0.51 3.05 -9.06
CA MET A 97 -1.14 1.75 -8.85
C MET A 97 -2.59 1.92 -8.35
N ASN A 98 -3.42 2.57 -9.15
CA ASN A 98 -4.79 2.99 -8.82
C ASN A 98 -5.84 2.50 -9.83
N LYS A 99 -5.58 1.40 -10.51
CA LYS A 99 -6.49 0.85 -11.52
C LYS A 99 -7.39 -0.24 -10.93
N ILE A 100 -8.66 -0.22 -11.35
CA ILE A 100 -9.54 -1.38 -11.25
C ILE A 100 -9.17 -2.29 -12.43
N LEU A 101 -8.66 -3.48 -12.13
CA LEU A 101 -8.13 -4.41 -13.13
C LEU A 101 -9.22 -5.30 -13.72
N GLU A 102 -10.18 -5.71 -12.87
CA GLU A 102 -11.27 -6.60 -13.24
C GLU A 102 -12.48 -6.34 -12.33
N ILE A 103 -13.68 -6.48 -12.88
CA ILE A 103 -14.93 -6.60 -12.15
C ILE A 103 -15.64 -7.84 -12.69
N ASN A 104 -15.94 -8.79 -11.81
CA ASN A 104 -16.73 -9.98 -12.11
C ASN A 104 -18.08 -9.90 -11.39
N PRO A 105 -19.16 -9.50 -12.09
CA PRO A 105 -20.46 -9.34 -11.46
C PRO A 105 -21.13 -10.67 -11.06
N GLU A 106 -20.83 -11.74 -11.79
CA GLU A 106 -21.42 -13.06 -11.56
C GLU A 106 -20.90 -13.66 -10.25
N GLU A 107 -19.58 -13.62 -10.04
CA GLU A 107 -18.91 -14.09 -8.84
C GLU A 107 -18.79 -13.02 -7.75
N LYS A 108 -19.24 -11.81 -8.03
CA LYS A 108 -19.31 -10.66 -7.10
C LYS A 108 -17.95 -10.27 -6.50
N TYR A 109 -16.91 -10.22 -7.33
CA TYR A 109 -15.61 -9.71 -6.90
C TYR A 109 -15.07 -8.63 -7.86
N ALA A 110 -14.09 -7.88 -7.38
CA ALA A 110 -13.26 -6.99 -8.20
C ALA A 110 -11.77 -7.17 -7.84
N ILE A 111 -10.90 -7.13 -8.86
CA ILE A 111 -9.46 -7.09 -8.69
C ILE A 111 -9.01 -5.64 -8.85
N VAL A 112 -8.39 -5.10 -7.82
CA VAL A 112 -8.00 -3.70 -7.78
C VAL A 112 -6.55 -3.53 -7.34
N GLN A 113 -5.91 -2.47 -7.82
CA GLN A 113 -4.63 -2.03 -7.31
C GLN A 113 -4.80 -1.28 -5.98
N PRO A 114 -3.77 -1.21 -5.13
CA PRO A 114 -3.89 -0.70 -3.76
C PRO A 114 -4.26 0.79 -3.66
N GLY A 115 -3.99 1.58 -4.69
CA GLY A 115 -4.29 3.00 -4.77
C GLY A 115 -5.71 3.35 -5.24
N VAL A 116 -6.57 2.35 -5.49
CA VAL A 116 -7.96 2.61 -5.86
C VAL A 116 -8.72 3.21 -4.67
N VAL A 117 -9.36 4.36 -4.89
CA VAL A 117 -10.18 5.03 -3.88
C VAL A 117 -11.49 4.25 -3.67
N ARG A 118 -11.90 4.08 -2.43
CA ARG A 118 -13.09 3.33 -2.05
C ARG A 118 -14.34 3.80 -2.79
N ASP A 119 -14.59 5.11 -2.83
CA ASP A 119 -15.79 5.65 -3.49
C ASP A 119 -15.73 5.53 -5.01
N GLU A 120 -14.55 5.61 -5.61
CA GLU A 120 -14.35 5.34 -7.06
C GLU A 120 -14.64 3.88 -7.40
N LEU A 121 -14.20 2.94 -6.55
CA LEU A 121 -14.56 1.53 -6.71
C LEU A 121 -16.07 1.36 -6.68
N ASN A 122 -16.76 1.93 -5.69
CA ASN A 122 -18.21 1.83 -5.58
C ASN A 122 -18.95 2.52 -6.72
N LEU A 123 -18.41 3.59 -7.27
CA LEU A 123 -18.96 4.21 -8.47
C LEU A 123 -18.89 3.24 -9.68
N ALA A 124 -17.76 2.55 -9.85
CA ALA A 124 -17.61 1.56 -10.92
C ALA A 124 -18.50 0.32 -10.72
N LEU A 125 -18.71 -0.11 -9.46
CA LEU A 125 -19.56 -1.26 -9.11
C LEU A 125 -21.06 -0.97 -9.24
N LYS A 126 -21.47 0.29 -9.25
CA LYS A 126 -22.88 0.70 -9.23
C LYS A 126 -23.70 0.15 -10.40
N SER A 127 -23.14 0.11 -11.61
CA SER A 127 -23.80 -0.41 -12.79
C SER A 127 -24.14 -1.91 -12.69
N TYR A 128 -23.42 -2.63 -11.83
CA TYR A 128 -23.63 -4.05 -11.56
C TYR A 128 -24.47 -4.30 -10.30
N GLN A 129 -25.03 -3.26 -9.67
CA GLN A 129 -25.76 -3.33 -8.39
C GLN A 129 -24.93 -3.93 -7.25
N LEU A 130 -23.60 -3.77 -7.33
CA LEU A 130 -22.65 -4.23 -6.34
C LEU A 130 -22.04 -3.02 -5.60
N HIS A 131 -21.49 -3.28 -4.42
CA HIS A 131 -20.72 -2.29 -3.68
C HIS A 131 -19.76 -2.96 -2.69
N PHE A 132 -18.63 -2.30 -2.45
CA PHE A 132 -17.71 -2.64 -1.37
C PHE A 132 -18.27 -2.06 -0.06
N GLY A 133 -18.71 -2.94 0.84
CA GLY A 133 -19.52 -2.59 2.01
C GLY A 133 -18.85 -1.72 3.08
N PRO A 134 -17.58 -1.98 3.48
CA PRO A 134 -16.93 -1.16 4.50
C PRO A 134 -16.85 0.31 4.08
N ASN A 135 -17.25 1.22 4.97
CA ASN A 135 -17.14 2.65 4.74
C ASN A 135 -16.36 3.33 5.88
N THR A 136 -15.47 4.22 5.52
CA THR A 136 -14.74 5.05 6.48
C THR A 136 -15.23 6.50 6.39
N SER A 137 -15.01 7.32 7.40
CA SER A 137 -15.28 8.76 7.34
C SER A 137 -14.53 9.48 6.22
N THR A 138 -13.48 8.84 5.70
CA THR A 138 -12.62 9.34 4.61
C THR A 138 -12.84 8.58 3.30
N SER A 139 -14.03 8.00 3.08
CA SER A 139 -14.31 7.10 1.94
C SER A 139 -13.99 7.71 0.57
N ASN A 140 -14.12 9.04 0.45
CA ASN A 140 -13.79 9.79 -0.77
C ASN A 140 -12.29 9.89 -1.08
N ARG A 141 -11.42 9.41 -0.22
CA ARG A 141 -9.95 9.39 -0.39
C ARG A 141 -9.25 8.17 0.21
N ALA A 142 -9.91 7.43 1.10
CA ALA A 142 -9.38 6.16 1.60
C ALA A 142 -9.22 5.17 0.45
N MET A 143 -8.05 4.53 0.37
CA MET A 143 -7.67 3.64 -0.72
C MET A 143 -7.67 2.19 -0.24
N ILE A 144 -8.02 1.27 -1.14
CA ILE A 144 -8.23 -0.15 -0.82
C ILE A 144 -7.00 -0.77 -0.14
N GLY A 145 -5.79 -0.52 -0.62
CA GLY A 145 -4.56 -1.06 0.00
C GLY A 145 -4.36 -0.59 1.44
N GLY A 146 -4.62 0.69 1.72
CA GLY A 146 -4.59 1.24 3.08
C GLY A 146 -5.71 0.69 3.96
N MET A 147 -6.92 0.51 3.40
CA MET A 147 -8.04 -0.10 4.11
C MET A 147 -7.75 -1.56 4.50
N VAL A 148 -7.10 -2.32 3.60
CA VAL A 148 -6.64 -3.70 3.88
C VAL A 148 -5.60 -3.69 5.00
N GLY A 149 -4.55 -2.88 4.89
CA GLY A 149 -3.47 -2.83 5.88
C GLY A 149 -3.92 -2.40 7.29
N ASN A 150 -4.95 -1.55 7.37
CA ASN A 150 -5.52 -1.07 8.64
C ASN A 150 -6.72 -1.89 9.13
N ASN A 151 -7.21 -2.86 8.34
CA ASN A 151 -8.51 -3.49 8.55
C ASN A 151 -9.62 -2.46 8.81
N SER A 152 -9.72 -1.47 7.93
CA SER A 152 -10.61 -0.33 8.11
C SER A 152 -12.06 -0.75 8.24
N SER A 153 -12.79 -0.04 9.10
CA SER A 153 -14.21 -0.24 9.39
C SER A 153 -14.93 1.12 9.38
N GLY A 154 -16.23 1.07 9.51
CA GLY A 154 -17.08 2.25 9.63
C GLY A 154 -18.50 1.90 10.07
N SER A 155 -19.42 2.87 10.01
CA SER A 155 -20.79 2.70 10.48
C SER A 155 -21.54 1.53 9.81
N PHE A 156 -21.20 1.21 8.56
CA PHE A 156 -21.82 0.10 7.83
C PHE A 156 -21.23 -1.28 8.18
N SER A 157 -20.15 -1.32 8.94
CA SER A 157 -19.48 -2.58 9.28
C SER A 157 -20.33 -3.50 10.18
N ILE A 158 -21.32 -2.96 10.90
CA ILE A 158 -22.32 -3.77 11.63
C ILE A 158 -23.08 -4.68 10.66
N LYS A 159 -23.37 -4.20 9.45
CA LYS A 159 -24.12 -4.96 8.42
C LYS A 159 -23.20 -5.70 7.44
N TYR A 160 -22.12 -5.08 7.01
CA TYR A 160 -21.29 -5.57 5.90
C TYR A 160 -19.92 -6.08 6.33
N GLY A 161 -19.62 -6.07 7.63
CA GLY A 161 -18.32 -6.45 8.14
C GLY A 161 -17.24 -5.37 7.97
N THR A 162 -16.03 -5.68 8.39
CA THR A 162 -14.83 -4.88 8.22
C THR A 162 -14.19 -5.14 6.86
N THR A 163 -13.09 -4.45 6.54
CA THR A 163 -12.38 -4.65 5.28
C THR A 163 -11.92 -6.10 5.10
N ARG A 164 -11.39 -6.73 6.16
CA ARG A 164 -10.89 -8.13 6.11
C ARG A 164 -11.96 -9.12 5.65
N GLU A 165 -13.21 -8.96 6.09
CA GLU A 165 -14.31 -9.84 5.73
C GLU A 165 -14.80 -9.65 4.30
N ASN A 166 -14.36 -8.57 3.65
CA ASN A 166 -14.67 -8.23 2.25
C ASN A 166 -13.46 -8.43 1.31
N VAL A 167 -12.37 -9.03 1.77
CA VAL A 167 -11.17 -9.29 0.97
C VAL A 167 -11.02 -10.79 0.75
N LEU A 168 -11.06 -11.22 -0.50
CA LEU A 168 -10.93 -12.61 -0.90
C LEU A 168 -9.47 -13.05 -1.03
N ALA A 169 -8.61 -12.17 -1.53
CA ALA A 169 -7.19 -12.44 -1.70
C ALA A 169 -6.35 -11.16 -1.67
N VAL A 170 -5.09 -11.29 -1.28
CA VAL A 170 -4.08 -10.23 -1.32
C VAL A 170 -2.81 -10.78 -1.94
N LYS A 171 -2.31 -10.12 -3.00
CA LYS A 171 -0.99 -10.38 -3.59
C LYS A 171 -0.01 -9.30 -3.16
N GLY A 172 1.23 -9.69 -2.86
CA GLY A 172 2.25 -8.76 -2.43
C GLY A 172 3.63 -9.37 -2.31
N TYR A 173 4.52 -8.62 -1.65
CA TYR A 173 5.90 -9.05 -1.38
C TYR A 173 6.14 -9.09 0.12
N LEU A 174 6.80 -10.14 0.58
CA LEU A 174 7.29 -10.24 1.96
C LEU A 174 8.59 -9.43 2.15
N SER A 175 9.06 -9.37 3.37
CA SER A 175 10.27 -8.63 3.74
C SER A 175 11.56 -9.18 3.12
N ASP A 176 11.54 -10.39 2.57
CA ASP A 176 12.64 -11.02 1.81
C ASP A 176 12.49 -10.85 0.29
N ALA A 177 11.50 -10.06 -0.17
CA ALA A 177 11.11 -9.87 -1.55
C ALA A 177 10.51 -11.10 -2.25
N SER A 178 10.15 -12.14 -1.50
CA SER A 178 9.36 -13.25 -2.05
C SER A 178 7.95 -12.80 -2.36
N GLU A 179 7.40 -13.26 -3.49
CA GLU A 179 6.02 -12.99 -3.87
C GLU A 179 5.09 -13.91 -3.09
N VAL A 180 3.99 -13.37 -2.61
CA VAL A 180 3.00 -14.10 -1.82
C VAL A 180 1.59 -13.77 -2.26
N GLU A 181 0.72 -14.78 -2.22
CA GLU A 181 -0.72 -14.64 -2.32
C GLU A 181 -1.37 -15.21 -1.06
N PHE A 182 -2.04 -14.35 -0.33
CA PHE A 182 -2.92 -14.72 0.79
C PHE A 182 -4.35 -14.84 0.27
N LYS A 183 -4.91 -16.03 0.35
CA LYS A 183 -6.29 -16.36 -0.04
C LYS A 183 -6.81 -17.50 0.80
N GLU A 184 -8.09 -17.80 0.69
CA GLU A 184 -8.66 -19.02 1.24
C GLU A 184 -7.94 -20.26 0.68
N LEU A 185 -7.63 -21.20 1.55
CA LEU A 185 -6.97 -22.45 1.21
C LEU A 185 -7.85 -23.64 1.59
N SER A 186 -7.89 -24.66 0.74
CA SER A 186 -8.40 -25.96 1.10
C SER A 186 -7.56 -26.57 2.22
N THR A 187 -8.12 -27.52 2.97
CA THR A 187 -7.37 -28.25 4.02
C THR A 187 -6.10 -28.90 3.48
N GLN A 188 -6.13 -29.37 2.24
CA GLN A 188 -4.96 -30.00 1.61
C GLN A 188 -3.85 -28.99 1.30
N GLU A 189 -4.21 -27.83 0.72
CA GLU A 189 -3.28 -26.73 0.44
C GLU A 189 -2.69 -26.15 1.73
N PHE A 190 -3.52 -26.00 2.78
CA PHE A 190 -3.04 -25.54 4.08
C PHE A 190 -1.99 -26.48 4.67
N ARG A 191 -2.25 -27.80 4.64
CA ARG A 191 -1.29 -28.81 5.12
C ARG A 191 0.02 -28.78 4.31
N ALA A 192 -0.05 -28.61 2.98
CA ALA A 192 1.12 -28.52 2.12
C ALA A 192 1.97 -27.25 2.39
N LYS A 193 1.37 -26.16 2.86
CA LYS A 193 2.08 -24.92 3.22
C LYS A 193 2.63 -24.93 4.65
N SER A 194 2.15 -25.78 5.54
CA SER A 194 2.55 -25.83 6.95
C SER A 194 3.78 -26.72 7.22
N HIS A 195 4.34 -27.33 6.18
CA HIS A 195 5.58 -28.11 6.18
C HIS A 195 6.66 -27.38 5.38
#